data_7e0f40ab50b02b7175ab8149cf556da0
#
_entry.id   7e0f40ab50b02b7175ab8149cf556da0
#
_cell.length_a   1.000
_cell.length_b   1.000
_cell.length_c   1.000
_cell.angle_alpha   90.00
_cell.angle_beta   90.00
_cell.angle_gamma   90.00
#
_symmetry.space_group_name_H-M   'P 1'
#
loop_
_entity.id
_entity.type
_entity.pdbx_description
1 polymer ?
#
loop_
_entity_poly.entity_id
_entity_poly.type
_entity_poly.pdbx_seq_one_letter_code
_entity_poly.pdbx_strand_id
1 'polypeptide(L)'
;MTIYNIFYNSDREILWSCTAEITDAIKTEQKNTHGLDWVSIDCSATPSGNKYYINVGEDDIVAKTIFTPSFSTTTPALDVVITVTGVPAGTEVFLDGTSAGTMSDTTLTFTAQEAGGFAVVFKKQYYIDYTQEITVKRRGEWI
;
A
#
# COMPACT_ATOMS: atom_id res chain seq x y z
N MET A 1 11.62 3.90 25.01
CA MET A 1 11.71 3.28 23.68
C MET A 1 11.87 1.79 23.81
N THR A 2 11.47 1.03 22.82
CA THR A 2 11.46 -0.44 22.85
C THR A 2 12.29 -0.99 21.72
N ILE A 3 13.14 -1.98 22.02
CA ILE A 3 13.95 -2.66 21.01
C ILE A 3 13.09 -3.76 20.37
N TYR A 4 12.99 -3.69 19.05
CA TYR A 4 12.30 -4.71 18.24
C TYR A 4 13.30 -5.48 17.40
N ASN A 5 13.11 -6.79 17.33
CA ASN A 5 13.75 -7.63 16.32
C ASN A 5 12.84 -7.67 15.12
N ILE A 6 13.32 -7.19 13.97
CA ILE A 6 12.51 -6.97 12.77
C ILE A 6 13.01 -7.88 11.67
N PHE A 7 12.11 -8.64 11.05
CA PHE A 7 12.40 -9.51 9.91
C PHE A 7 11.86 -8.88 8.64
N TYR A 8 12.71 -8.75 7.64
CA TYR A 8 12.40 -8.04 6.39
C TYR A 8 12.96 -8.79 5.18
N ASN A 9 12.37 -8.54 4.01
CA ASN A 9 12.75 -9.16 2.74
C ASN A 9 13.84 -8.34 2.01
N SER A 10 14.23 -8.79 0.81
CA SER A 10 15.22 -8.11 -0.01
C SER A 10 14.78 -6.73 -0.50
N ASP A 11 13.48 -6.45 -0.51
CA ASP A 11 12.92 -5.13 -0.84
C ASP A 11 12.79 -4.24 0.40
N ARG A 12 13.32 -4.68 1.54
CA ARG A 12 13.29 -3.99 2.83
C ARG A 12 11.87 -3.81 3.39
N GLU A 13 10.95 -4.65 2.94
CA GLU A 13 9.60 -4.69 3.49
C GLU A 13 9.56 -5.54 4.74
N ILE A 14 8.96 -5.03 5.82
CA ILE A 14 8.87 -5.70 7.10
C ILE A 14 7.79 -6.79 7.03
N LEU A 15 8.16 -8.03 7.32
CA LEU A 15 7.23 -9.15 7.32
C LEU A 15 6.65 -9.39 8.72
N TRP A 16 7.51 -9.32 9.74
CA TRP A 16 7.07 -9.42 11.13
C TRP A 16 8.15 -8.88 12.08
N SER A 17 7.77 -8.62 13.32
CA SER A 17 8.67 -8.13 14.36
C SER A 17 8.22 -8.64 15.73
N CYS A 18 9.15 -8.65 16.68
CA CYS A 18 8.85 -8.98 18.06
C CYS A 18 9.83 -8.30 19.01
N THR A 19 9.47 -8.25 20.28
CA THR A 19 10.33 -7.72 21.34
C THR A 19 11.10 -8.79 22.08
N ALA A 20 10.80 -10.07 21.82
CA ALA A 20 11.48 -11.21 22.41
C ALA A 20 12.88 -11.40 21.82
N GLU A 21 13.76 -12.01 22.58
CA GLU A 21 15.08 -12.45 22.10
C GLU A 21 14.93 -13.52 21.03
N ILE A 22 15.69 -13.39 19.94
CA ILE A 22 15.63 -14.32 18.81
C ILE A 22 16.86 -15.21 18.83
N THR A 23 16.63 -16.54 18.80
CA THR A 23 17.70 -17.53 18.74
C THR A 23 18.33 -17.61 17.35
N ASP A 24 19.57 -18.09 17.27
CA ASP A 24 20.25 -18.28 15.98
C ASP A 24 19.52 -19.28 15.10
N ALA A 25 18.85 -20.29 15.68
CA ALA A 25 18.03 -21.25 14.94
C ALA A 25 16.87 -20.57 14.21
N ILE A 26 16.18 -19.65 14.87
CA ILE A 26 15.08 -18.88 14.26
C ILE A 26 15.62 -17.97 13.15
N LYS A 27 16.73 -17.27 13.38
CA LYS A 27 17.36 -16.41 12.35
C LYS A 27 17.73 -17.21 11.11
N THR A 28 18.33 -18.37 11.28
CA THR A 28 18.71 -19.27 10.18
C THR A 28 17.50 -19.78 9.43
N GLU A 29 16.44 -20.19 10.11
CA GLU A 29 15.20 -20.65 9.50
C GLU A 29 14.56 -19.54 8.67
N GLN A 30 14.43 -18.33 9.20
CA GLN A 30 13.84 -17.20 8.48
C GLN A 30 14.64 -16.86 7.23
N LYS A 31 15.97 -16.92 7.29
CA LYS A 31 16.83 -16.69 6.13
C LYS A 31 16.70 -17.79 5.07
N ASN A 32 16.78 -19.04 5.48
CA ASN A 32 16.84 -20.17 4.54
C ASN A 32 15.48 -20.55 3.98
N THR A 33 14.42 -20.47 4.79
CA THR A 33 13.07 -20.88 4.40
C THR A 33 12.29 -19.73 3.75
N HIS A 34 12.46 -18.52 4.25
CA HIS A 34 11.66 -17.35 3.85
C HIS A 34 12.47 -16.22 3.18
N GLY A 35 13.79 -16.35 3.11
CA GLY A 35 14.65 -15.33 2.52
C GLY A 35 14.71 -14.02 3.29
N LEU A 36 14.44 -14.04 4.60
CA LEU A 36 14.38 -12.84 5.42
C LEU A 36 15.71 -12.56 6.12
N ASP A 37 16.10 -11.29 6.12
CA ASP A 37 17.12 -10.75 7.00
C ASP A 37 16.48 -10.23 8.29
N TRP A 38 17.28 -9.88 9.28
CA TRP A 38 16.81 -9.36 10.54
C TRP A 38 17.70 -8.23 11.05
N VAL A 39 17.13 -7.33 11.84
CA VAL A 39 17.84 -6.25 12.52
C VAL A 39 17.14 -5.92 13.84
N SER A 40 17.91 -5.48 14.83
CA SER A 40 17.36 -5.01 16.10
C SER A 40 17.39 -3.48 16.12
N ILE A 41 16.24 -2.86 16.31
CA ILE A 41 16.08 -1.41 16.26
C ILE A 41 15.28 -0.94 17.47
N ASP A 42 15.74 0.14 18.11
CA ASP A 42 14.99 0.82 19.16
C ASP A 42 13.96 1.74 18.53
N CYS A 43 12.69 1.38 18.65
CA CYS A 43 11.59 2.06 17.98
C CYS A 43 10.67 2.76 18.97
N SER A 44 10.24 3.97 18.62
CA SER A 44 9.21 4.70 19.38
C SER A 44 7.78 4.23 19.05
N ALA A 45 7.61 3.49 17.97
CA ALA A 45 6.34 2.92 17.55
C ALA A 45 6.53 1.46 17.09
N THR A 46 5.46 0.66 17.10
CA THR A 46 5.51 -0.72 16.60
C THR A 46 5.84 -0.72 15.10
N PRO A 47 6.91 -1.41 14.68
CA PRO A 47 7.35 -1.41 13.28
C PRO A 47 6.50 -2.37 12.42
N SER A 48 5.24 -2.03 12.20
CA SER A 48 4.34 -2.84 11.38
C SER A 48 4.65 -2.68 9.89
N GLY A 49 4.57 -3.76 9.12
CA GLY A 49 4.90 -3.77 7.70
C GLY A 49 3.94 -2.99 6.82
N ASN A 50 2.72 -2.70 7.28
CA ASN A 50 1.77 -1.87 6.54
C ASN A 50 2.02 -0.37 6.70
N LYS A 51 2.86 0.05 7.66
CA LYS A 51 3.13 1.47 7.94
C LYS A 51 4.60 1.86 7.79
N TYR A 52 5.52 0.90 7.85
CA TYR A 52 6.97 1.15 7.88
C TYR A 52 7.71 0.16 6.99
N TYR A 53 8.92 0.54 6.61
CA TYR A 53 9.88 -0.32 5.94
C TYR A 53 11.28 -0.03 6.49
N ILE A 54 12.25 -0.88 6.17
CA ILE A 54 13.64 -0.71 6.61
C ILE A 54 14.35 0.26 5.66
N ASN A 55 15.15 1.17 6.20
CA ASN A 55 15.93 2.12 5.40
C ASN A 55 17.04 1.44 4.60
N VAL A 56 17.66 2.18 3.69
CA VAL A 56 18.75 1.65 2.84
C VAL A 56 19.94 1.17 3.65
N GLY A 57 20.24 1.85 4.78
CA GLY A 57 21.32 1.44 5.67
C GLY A 57 21.02 0.21 6.52
N GLU A 58 19.78 -0.29 6.49
CA GLU A 58 19.31 -1.46 7.25
C GLU A 58 19.52 -1.33 8.76
N ASP A 59 19.40 -0.11 9.28
CA ASP A 59 19.61 0.21 10.69
C ASP A 59 18.48 1.03 11.32
N ASP A 60 17.44 1.37 10.56
CA ASP A 60 16.29 2.12 11.07
C ASP A 60 15.02 1.81 10.26
N ILE A 61 13.88 2.17 10.82
CA ILE A 61 12.59 2.09 10.12
C ILE A 61 12.23 3.45 9.52
N VAL A 62 11.52 3.42 8.40
CA VAL A 62 11.03 4.62 7.71
C VAL A 62 9.53 4.48 7.53
N ALA A 63 8.79 5.55 7.83
CA ALA A 63 7.35 5.57 7.59
C ALA A 63 7.05 5.51 6.10
N LYS A 64 6.09 4.66 5.71
CA LYS A 64 5.61 4.60 4.33
C LYS A 64 4.91 5.90 3.96
N THR A 65 5.02 6.27 2.70
CA THR A 65 4.37 7.47 2.17
C THR A 65 2.86 7.23 2.04
N ILE A 66 2.08 8.29 2.23
CA ILE A 66 0.63 8.26 2.09
C ILE A 66 0.25 8.78 0.71
N PHE A 67 -0.66 8.10 0.01
CA PHE A 67 -1.26 8.62 -1.22
C PHE A 67 -2.15 9.81 -0.89
N THR A 68 -2.11 10.85 -1.74
CA THR A 68 -2.97 12.03 -1.64
C THR A 68 -3.63 12.34 -2.99
N PRO A 69 -4.39 11.39 -3.56
CA PRO A 69 -5.00 11.60 -4.87
C PRO A 69 -6.18 12.55 -4.79
N SER A 70 -6.48 13.18 -5.93
CA SER A 70 -7.67 14.01 -6.08
C SER A 70 -8.56 13.42 -7.18
N PHE A 71 -9.80 13.10 -6.81
CA PHE A 71 -10.81 12.53 -7.71
C PHE A 71 -11.70 13.66 -8.23
N SER A 72 -11.99 13.67 -9.53
CA SER A 72 -12.95 14.63 -10.11
C SER A 72 -14.35 14.45 -9.53
N THR A 73 -14.72 13.20 -9.25
CA THR A 73 -15.95 12.85 -8.54
C THR A 73 -15.81 11.43 -7.94
N THR A 74 -16.45 11.18 -6.82
CA THR A 74 -16.59 9.84 -6.23
C THR A 74 -18.02 9.31 -6.34
N THR A 75 -18.92 10.11 -6.93
CA THR A 75 -20.33 9.75 -7.13
C THR A 75 -20.77 10.06 -8.57
N PRO A 76 -20.08 9.51 -9.60
CA PRO A 76 -20.39 9.80 -10.98
C PRO A 76 -21.74 9.22 -11.40
N ALA A 77 -22.35 9.83 -12.42
CA ALA A 77 -23.40 9.16 -13.19
C ALA A 77 -22.77 8.12 -14.13
N LEU A 78 -23.60 7.24 -14.71
CA LEU A 78 -23.13 6.28 -15.70
C LEU A 78 -22.46 6.99 -16.87
N ASP A 79 -21.38 6.39 -17.38
CA ASP A 79 -20.60 6.84 -18.55
C ASP A 79 -19.88 8.18 -18.34
N VAL A 80 -19.87 8.71 -17.12
CA VAL A 80 -19.07 9.90 -16.79
C VAL A 80 -17.61 9.50 -16.56
N VAL A 81 -16.70 10.22 -17.18
CA VAL A 81 -15.26 9.99 -17.00
C VAL A 81 -14.83 10.52 -15.63
N ILE A 82 -14.18 9.65 -14.86
CA ILE A 82 -13.54 10.03 -13.60
C ILE A 82 -12.07 10.30 -13.87
N THR A 83 -11.58 11.45 -13.46
CA THR A 83 -10.17 11.82 -13.56
C THR A 83 -9.56 11.85 -12.16
N VAL A 84 -8.47 11.12 -11.97
CA VAL A 84 -7.72 11.10 -10.71
C VAL A 84 -6.34 11.69 -10.97
N THR A 85 -5.97 12.68 -10.18
CA THR A 85 -4.66 13.35 -10.28
C THR A 85 -3.86 13.16 -8.99
N GLY A 86 -2.55 13.41 -9.05
CA GLY A 86 -1.68 13.35 -7.88
C GLY A 86 -1.32 11.94 -7.47
N VAL A 87 -1.43 10.96 -8.35
CA VAL A 87 -1.03 9.57 -8.09
C VAL A 87 0.39 9.37 -8.64
N PRO A 88 1.34 8.86 -7.83
CA PRO A 88 2.71 8.65 -8.31
C PRO A 88 2.76 7.67 -9.48
N ALA A 89 3.61 7.94 -10.46
CA ALA A 89 3.91 6.98 -11.52
C ALA A 89 4.47 5.69 -10.90
N GLY A 90 4.15 4.55 -11.48
CA GLY A 90 4.53 3.25 -10.94
C GLY A 90 3.51 2.66 -9.95
N THR A 91 2.42 3.35 -9.70
CA THR A 91 1.32 2.84 -8.86
C THR A 91 0.52 1.80 -9.61
N GLU A 92 0.28 0.66 -8.98
CA GLU A 92 -0.65 -0.35 -9.48
C GLU A 92 -2.07 0.01 -9.04
N VAL A 93 -3.01 -0.02 -9.98
CA VAL A 93 -4.41 0.37 -9.76
C VAL A 93 -5.27 -0.88 -9.78
N PHE A 94 -6.12 -1.02 -8.77
CA PHE A 94 -7.12 -2.09 -8.70
C PHE A 94 -8.50 -1.46 -8.75
N LEU A 95 -9.34 -1.97 -9.64
CA LEU A 95 -10.74 -1.60 -9.75
C LEU A 95 -11.58 -2.80 -9.34
N ASP A 96 -12.29 -2.68 -8.23
CA ASP A 96 -13.13 -3.73 -7.66
C ASP A 96 -12.38 -5.06 -7.47
N GLY A 97 -11.14 -4.96 -6.96
CA GLY A 97 -10.29 -6.12 -6.68
C GLY A 97 -9.52 -6.68 -7.87
N THR A 98 -9.73 -6.16 -9.07
CA THR A 98 -9.03 -6.61 -10.28
C THR A 98 -8.00 -5.57 -10.69
N SER A 99 -6.76 -6.01 -10.94
CA SER A 99 -5.70 -5.11 -11.40
C SER A 99 -6.03 -4.52 -12.76
N ALA A 100 -5.99 -3.19 -12.85
CA ALA A 100 -6.13 -2.45 -14.11
C ALA A 100 -4.78 -2.10 -14.73
N GLY A 101 -3.68 -2.48 -14.09
CA GLY A 101 -2.33 -2.23 -14.56
C GLY A 101 -1.57 -1.22 -13.70
N THR A 102 -0.39 -0.85 -14.17
CA THR A 102 0.52 0.07 -13.50
C THR A 102 0.54 1.41 -14.24
N MET A 103 0.44 2.50 -13.50
CA MET A 103 0.43 3.85 -14.08
C MET A 103 1.81 4.24 -14.62
N SER A 104 1.84 4.81 -15.81
CA SER A 104 3.05 5.36 -16.41
C SER A 104 3.23 6.87 -16.15
N ASP A 105 2.17 7.55 -15.73
CA ASP A 105 2.20 8.97 -15.38
C ASP A 105 1.41 9.23 -14.07
N THR A 106 1.08 10.49 -13.79
CA THR A 106 0.44 10.88 -12.52
C THR A 106 -1.07 11.09 -12.62
N THR A 107 -1.65 10.86 -13.78
CA THR A 107 -3.08 11.04 -14.02
C THR A 107 -3.70 9.75 -14.50
N LEU A 108 -4.83 9.39 -13.91
CA LEU A 108 -5.63 8.21 -14.27
C LEU A 108 -7.01 8.68 -14.70
N THR A 109 -7.51 8.10 -15.78
CA THR A 109 -8.91 8.28 -16.20
C THR A 109 -9.59 6.94 -16.38
N PHE A 110 -10.83 6.84 -15.97
CA PHE A 110 -11.65 5.64 -16.19
C PHE A 110 -13.12 6.02 -16.21
N THR A 111 -13.92 5.15 -16.81
CA THR A 111 -15.36 5.36 -16.95
C THR A 111 -16.09 4.15 -16.36
N ALA A 112 -17.00 4.41 -15.43
CA ALA A 112 -17.83 3.36 -14.85
C ALA A 112 -19.05 3.11 -15.74
N GLN A 113 -19.23 1.88 -16.17
CA GLN A 113 -20.28 1.46 -17.11
C GLN A 113 -21.43 0.75 -16.43
N GLU A 114 -21.34 0.48 -15.15
CA GLU A 114 -22.37 -0.18 -14.35
C GLU A 114 -22.69 0.65 -13.11
N ALA A 115 -23.97 0.73 -12.75
CA ALA A 115 -24.41 1.40 -11.52
C ALA A 115 -24.04 0.52 -10.32
N GLY A 116 -23.79 1.18 -9.19
CA GLY A 116 -23.45 0.52 -7.93
C GLY A 116 -22.14 1.00 -7.34
N GLY A 117 -21.69 0.35 -6.29
CA GLY A 117 -20.45 0.68 -5.62
C GLY A 117 -19.29 -0.19 -6.07
N PHE A 118 -18.10 0.40 -6.15
CA PHE A 118 -16.86 -0.35 -6.31
C PHE A 118 -15.72 0.39 -5.64
N ALA A 119 -14.64 -0.34 -5.31
CA ALA A 119 -13.47 0.21 -4.66
C ALA A 119 -12.34 0.44 -5.66
N VAL A 120 -11.70 1.61 -5.57
CA VAL A 120 -10.45 1.91 -6.27
C VAL A 120 -9.33 1.78 -5.25
N VAL A 121 -8.36 0.93 -5.52
CA VAL A 121 -7.22 0.71 -4.62
C VAL A 121 -5.92 1.07 -5.35
N PHE A 122 -5.07 1.84 -4.70
CA PHE A 122 -3.74 2.17 -5.18
C PHE A 122 -2.70 1.47 -4.32
N LYS A 123 -1.76 0.78 -4.96
CA LYS A 123 -0.63 0.12 -4.32
C LYS A 123 0.67 0.51 -4.98
N LYS A 124 1.64 0.86 -4.17
CA LYS A 124 3.00 1.14 -4.62
C LYS A 124 3.97 0.76 -3.52
N GLN A 125 5.13 0.23 -3.89
CA GLN A 125 6.16 -0.13 -2.93
C GLN A 125 6.52 1.08 -2.06
N TYR A 126 6.63 0.87 -0.77
CA TYR A 126 6.91 1.89 0.26
C TYR A 126 5.81 2.93 0.46
N TYR A 127 4.59 2.64 -0.03
CA TYR A 127 3.39 3.43 0.20
C TYR A 127 2.38 2.61 0.99
N ILE A 128 1.60 3.31 1.81
CA ILE A 128 0.43 2.69 2.47
C ILE A 128 -0.66 2.53 1.41
N ASP A 129 -1.27 1.35 1.32
CA ASP A 129 -2.37 1.10 0.39
C ASP A 129 -3.49 2.12 0.61
N TYR A 130 -4.02 2.64 -0.49
CA TYR A 130 -5.11 3.62 -0.48
C TYR A 130 -6.35 3.02 -1.10
N THR A 131 -7.50 3.24 -0.46
CA THR A 131 -8.80 2.77 -0.97
C THR A 131 -9.79 3.93 -1.02
N GLN A 132 -10.46 4.09 -2.16
CA GLN A 132 -11.56 5.04 -2.33
C GLN A 132 -12.78 4.31 -2.87
N GLU A 133 -13.90 4.44 -2.16
CA GLU A 133 -15.19 3.93 -2.63
C GLU A 133 -15.78 4.88 -3.67
N ILE A 134 -16.26 4.30 -4.78
CA ILE A 134 -16.95 5.03 -5.84
C ILE A 134 -18.38 4.52 -5.90
N THR A 135 -19.34 5.43 -5.89
CA THR A 135 -20.76 5.11 -6.05
C THR A 135 -21.24 5.63 -7.39
N VAL A 136 -21.56 4.73 -8.31
CA VAL A 136 -22.03 5.09 -9.65
C VAL A 136 -23.55 5.16 -9.64
N LYS A 137 -24.10 6.32 -9.97
CA LYS A 137 -25.53 6.55 -10.01
C LYS A 137 -26.15 6.01 -11.29
N ARG A 138 -27.34 5.46 -11.18
CA ARG A 138 -28.11 5.09 -12.36
C ARG A 138 -28.51 6.34 -13.14
N ARG A 139 -28.73 6.19 -14.43
CA ARG A 139 -29.22 7.28 -15.26
C ARG A 139 -30.59 7.76 -14.73
N GLY A 140 -30.70 9.07 -14.45
CA GLY A 140 -31.90 9.67 -13.90
C GLY A 140 -32.04 9.57 -12.38
N GLU A 141 -31.06 8.98 -11.68
CA GLU A 141 -31.03 8.91 -10.22
C GLU A 141 -30.53 10.23 -9.62
N TRP A 142 -31.23 10.68 -8.57
CA TRP A 142 -30.89 11.90 -7.83
C TRP A 142 -30.48 11.53 -6.42
N ILE A 143 -29.25 11.81 -6.08
CA ILE A 143 -28.74 11.55 -4.74
C ILE A 143 -28.14 12.83 -4.15
#